data_b1d986cd501744ca32a5a62350e6ba19
#
_entry.id   b1d986cd501744ca32a5a62350e6ba19
#
_cell.length_a   1.000
_cell.length_b   1.000
_cell.length_c   1.000
_cell.angle_alpha   90.00
_cell.angle_beta   90.00
_cell.angle_gamma   90.00
#
_symmetry.space_group_name_H-M   'P 1'
#
loop_
_entity.id
_entity.type
_entity.pdbx_description
1 polymer ?
#
loop_
_entity_poly.entity_id
_entity_poly.type
_entity_poly.pdbx_seq_one_letter_code
_entity_poly.pdbx_strand_id
1 'polypeptide(L)'
;GTRPVRVVGFENPNVPNMWEKGYSGGASGMLVMQMNNGATVKSLNGYLKREPGSVWYSIYGRKGMMESDRWQQGVSRVHIFQEDGPLTGQDIAYNPRPAVDTDLSRSVGSHGGGDFYTMHYFLEKLLDRPGGAETIDVYQALDMALPGILGYKSILNGNTPFEVPDLRNAAVREAYRNDTWCTNPAIAGSSLFPRCSFETKEIPDSVYEQVRREWEAKQQS
;
A
#
# COMPACT_ATOMS: atom_id res chain seq x y z
N GLY A 1 4.95 -19.62 0.43
CA GLY A 1 4.72 -18.29 0.95
C GLY A 1 3.31 -18.12 1.50
N THR A 2 3.08 -17.03 2.19
CA THR A 2 1.77 -16.67 2.74
C THR A 2 1.06 -15.72 1.77
N ARG A 3 -0.24 -15.92 1.54
CA ARG A 3 -1.06 -15.08 0.68
C ARG A 3 -2.37 -14.66 1.36
N PRO A 4 -2.96 -13.51 1.02
CA PRO A 4 -4.31 -13.16 1.47
C PRO A 4 -5.33 -14.11 0.84
N VAL A 5 -6.35 -14.47 1.62
CA VAL A 5 -7.47 -15.33 1.16
C VAL A 5 -8.81 -14.63 1.26
N ARG A 6 -8.93 -13.63 2.12
CA ARG A 6 -10.17 -12.87 2.32
C ARG A 6 -9.83 -11.44 2.70
N VAL A 7 -10.63 -10.49 2.26
CA VAL A 7 -10.49 -9.06 2.57
C VAL A 7 -11.83 -8.42 2.88
N VAL A 8 -11.82 -7.49 3.84
CA VAL A 8 -12.91 -6.55 4.13
C VAL A 8 -12.35 -5.15 4.06
N GLY A 9 -13.07 -4.24 3.42
CA GLY A 9 -12.71 -2.83 3.31
C GLY A 9 -13.66 -1.91 4.07
N PHE A 10 -13.12 -0.80 4.56
CA PHE A 10 -13.86 0.31 5.17
C PHE A 10 -13.35 1.62 4.58
N GLU A 11 -14.25 2.54 4.31
CA GLU A 11 -13.92 3.86 3.77
C GLU A 11 -14.43 4.93 4.75
N ASN A 12 -13.62 5.96 4.97
CA ASN A 12 -14.08 7.14 5.68
C ASN A 12 -14.66 8.14 4.68
N PRO A 13 -15.81 8.75 5.01
CA PRO A 13 -16.36 9.81 4.19
C PRO A 13 -15.37 10.94 4.00
N ASN A 14 -15.50 11.64 2.89
CA ASN A 14 -14.77 12.88 2.67
C ASN A 14 -15.16 13.91 3.74
N VAL A 15 -14.16 14.54 4.35
CA VAL A 15 -14.38 15.63 5.29
C VAL A 15 -14.38 16.98 4.54
N PRO A 16 -15.11 18.01 5.03
CA PRO A 16 -15.27 19.28 4.29
C PRO A 16 -13.95 19.89 3.79
N ASN A 17 -12.90 19.85 4.58
CA ASN A 17 -11.59 20.39 4.21
C ASN A 17 -10.87 19.61 3.10
N MET A 18 -11.34 18.43 2.71
CA MET A 18 -10.82 17.67 1.58
C MET A 18 -11.23 18.32 0.27
N TRP A 19 -12.49 18.75 0.16
CA TRP A 19 -12.98 19.46 -1.03
C TRP A 19 -12.30 20.83 -1.20
N GLU A 20 -12.07 21.54 -0.12
CA GLU A 20 -11.30 22.79 -0.13
C GLU A 20 -9.86 22.61 -0.65
N LYS A 21 -9.36 21.39 -0.63
CA LYS A 21 -8.04 21.00 -1.18
C LYS A 21 -8.11 20.29 -2.54
N GLY A 22 -9.26 20.27 -3.17
CA GLY A 22 -9.44 19.67 -4.50
C GLY A 22 -9.59 18.13 -4.50
N TYR A 23 -9.92 17.50 -3.39
CA TYR A 23 -10.14 16.05 -3.33
C TYR A 23 -11.63 15.70 -3.33
N SER A 24 -12.08 14.97 -4.35
CA SER A 24 -13.47 14.54 -4.51
C SER A 24 -13.76 13.10 -4.06
N GLY A 25 -12.74 12.33 -3.71
CA GLY A 25 -12.87 10.95 -3.25
C GLY A 25 -12.96 10.81 -1.73
N GLY A 26 -12.94 9.58 -1.23
CA GLY A 26 -12.89 9.27 0.19
C GLY A 26 -11.60 9.78 0.85
N ALA A 27 -11.72 10.16 2.12
CA ALA A 27 -10.59 10.70 2.88
C ALA A 27 -9.52 9.65 3.16
N SER A 28 -9.94 8.41 3.38
CA SER A 28 -9.05 7.30 3.71
C SER A 28 -9.77 5.97 3.64
N GLY A 29 -8.99 4.90 3.56
CA GLY A 29 -9.48 3.54 3.60
C GLY A 29 -8.71 2.66 4.57
N MET A 30 -9.37 1.64 5.08
CA MET A 30 -8.78 0.59 5.86
C MET A 30 -9.19 -0.77 5.27
N LEU A 31 -8.22 -1.66 5.16
CA LEU A 31 -8.44 -3.05 4.79
C LEU A 31 -8.06 -3.96 5.95
N VAL A 32 -8.86 -4.98 6.18
CA VAL A 32 -8.52 -6.11 7.06
C VAL A 32 -8.50 -7.37 6.21
N MET A 33 -7.39 -8.08 6.25
CA MET A 33 -7.18 -9.28 5.43
C MET A 33 -6.90 -10.49 6.31
N GLN A 34 -7.46 -11.63 5.94
CA GLN A 34 -7.10 -12.92 6.48
C GLN A 34 -6.12 -13.60 5.53
N MET A 35 -5.05 -14.17 6.07
CA MET A 35 -4.02 -14.89 5.32
C MET A 35 -4.27 -16.40 5.38
N ASN A 36 -3.77 -17.14 4.39
CA ASN A 36 -3.93 -18.61 4.32
C ASN A 36 -3.27 -19.38 5.48
N ASN A 37 -2.35 -18.75 6.21
CA ASN A 37 -1.72 -19.31 7.41
C ASN A 37 -2.43 -18.90 8.72
N GLY A 38 -3.59 -18.23 8.62
CA GLY A 38 -4.37 -17.76 9.76
C GLY A 38 -3.98 -16.38 10.32
N ALA A 39 -2.91 -15.76 9.81
CA ALA A 39 -2.55 -14.40 10.20
C ALA A 39 -3.59 -13.38 9.74
N THR A 40 -3.67 -12.26 10.45
CA THR A 40 -4.50 -11.11 10.09
C THR A 40 -3.61 -9.93 9.76
N VAL A 41 -3.91 -9.24 8.67
CA VAL A 41 -3.21 -8.02 8.25
C VAL A 41 -4.20 -6.85 8.22
N LYS A 42 -3.80 -5.73 8.80
CA LYS A 42 -4.49 -4.44 8.70
C LYS A 42 -3.66 -3.50 7.84
N SER A 43 -4.28 -2.90 6.83
CA SER A 43 -3.67 -1.86 5.99
C SER A 43 -4.48 -0.57 6.12
N LEU A 44 -3.80 0.53 6.42
CA LEU A 44 -4.39 1.86 6.53
C LEU A 44 -3.80 2.77 5.46
N ASN A 45 -4.63 3.53 4.80
CA ASN A 45 -4.20 4.51 3.81
C ASN A 45 -4.98 5.83 3.93
N GLY A 46 -4.39 6.90 3.41
CA GLY A 46 -5.03 8.22 3.33
C GLY A 46 -4.96 9.02 4.64
N TYR A 47 -5.92 9.90 4.84
CA TYR A 47 -5.94 10.94 5.88
C TYR A 47 -6.20 10.44 7.31
N LEU A 48 -6.39 9.15 7.52
CA LEU A 48 -6.33 8.57 8.87
C LEU A 48 -4.95 8.67 9.50
N LYS A 49 -3.91 8.76 8.66
CA LYS A 49 -2.53 8.99 9.10
C LYS A 49 -2.31 10.48 9.35
N ARG A 50 -1.68 10.79 10.46
CA ARG A 50 -1.27 12.14 10.86
C ARG A 50 0.23 12.15 11.11
N GLU A 51 0.81 13.32 11.30
CA GLU A 51 2.22 13.45 11.67
C GLU A 51 2.54 12.70 12.98
N PRO A 52 3.70 12.09 13.09
CA PRO A 52 4.73 12.05 12.06
C PRO A 52 4.31 11.21 10.86
N GLY A 53 4.34 11.83 9.65
CA GLY A 53 3.97 11.17 8.39
C GLY A 53 5.05 10.19 7.96
N SER A 54 4.77 8.90 8.04
CA SER A 54 5.68 7.87 7.56
C SER A 54 4.93 6.62 7.11
N VAL A 55 5.59 5.83 6.30
CA VAL A 55 5.18 4.44 6.10
C VAL A 55 5.56 3.67 7.36
N TRP A 56 4.59 3.05 8.00
CA TRP A 56 4.76 2.38 9.27
C TRP A 56 4.30 0.92 9.16
N TYR A 57 5.21 0.02 9.48
CA TYR A 57 4.97 -1.42 9.50
C TYR A 57 5.14 -1.95 10.90
N SER A 58 4.21 -2.80 11.35
CA SER A 58 4.34 -3.58 12.57
C SER A 58 3.94 -5.03 12.31
N ILE A 59 4.74 -5.96 12.80
CA ILE A 59 4.52 -7.40 12.66
C ILE A 59 4.60 -8.02 14.06
N TYR A 60 3.52 -8.70 14.46
CA TYR A 60 3.44 -9.42 15.71
C TYR A 60 3.43 -10.92 15.42
N GLY A 61 4.39 -11.64 15.95
CA GLY A 61 4.56 -13.07 15.76
C GLY A 61 4.66 -13.82 17.08
N ARG A 62 4.64 -15.14 17.03
CA ARG A 62 4.76 -16.00 18.24
C ARG A 62 6.07 -15.85 19.00
N LYS A 63 7.11 -15.36 18.37
CA LYS A 63 8.46 -15.26 18.96
C LYS A 63 8.87 -13.81 19.22
N GLY A 64 7.95 -12.87 19.03
CA GLY A 64 8.21 -11.45 19.23
C GLY A 64 7.56 -10.56 18.18
N MET A 65 8.01 -9.32 18.10
CA MET A 65 7.47 -8.33 17.20
C MET A 65 8.59 -7.58 16.46
N MET A 66 8.25 -7.01 15.31
CA MET A 66 9.09 -6.04 14.59
C MET A 66 8.25 -4.82 14.23
N GLU A 67 8.86 -3.64 14.32
CA GLU A 67 8.20 -2.39 13.97
C GLU A 67 9.17 -1.41 13.31
N SER A 68 8.73 -0.73 12.24
CA SER A 68 9.49 0.39 11.69
C SER A 68 9.31 1.63 12.57
N ASP A 69 10.39 2.35 12.86
CA ASP A 69 10.32 3.61 13.61
C ASP A 69 9.67 4.69 12.74
N ARG A 70 8.71 5.42 13.31
CA ARG A 70 8.05 6.56 12.66
C ARG A 70 8.27 7.89 13.38
N TRP A 71 8.93 7.88 14.53
CA TRP A 71 9.13 9.06 15.36
C TRP A 71 10.40 9.82 15.03
N GLN A 72 11.41 9.13 14.50
CA GLN A 72 12.66 9.73 14.07
C GLN A 72 12.69 9.93 12.56
N GLN A 73 12.33 11.11 12.11
CA GLN A 73 12.35 11.42 10.67
C GLN A 73 13.79 11.34 10.12
N GLY A 74 13.91 10.80 8.91
CA GLY A 74 15.19 10.67 8.21
C GLY A 74 16.05 9.48 8.65
N VAL A 75 15.60 8.66 9.59
CA VAL A 75 16.30 7.44 10.03
C VAL A 75 15.45 6.22 9.73
N SER A 76 15.93 5.35 8.84
CA SER A 76 15.33 4.02 8.63
C SER A 76 15.76 3.11 9.75
N ARG A 77 14.89 2.90 10.74
CA ARG A 77 15.16 2.06 11.89
C ARG A 77 14.08 0.99 12.04
N VAL A 78 14.48 -0.22 12.39
CA VAL A 78 13.60 -1.33 12.74
C VAL A 78 13.85 -1.71 14.19
N HIS A 79 12.79 -1.75 14.98
CA HIS A 79 12.77 -2.26 16.33
C HIS A 79 12.39 -3.72 16.31
N ILE A 80 13.11 -4.56 17.05
CA ILE A 80 12.83 -5.97 17.21
C ILE A 80 12.78 -6.29 18.70
N PHE A 81 11.70 -6.94 19.11
CA PHE A 81 11.54 -7.47 20.46
C PHE A 81 11.35 -8.99 20.37
N GLN A 82 12.14 -9.77 21.10
CA GLN A 82 12.04 -11.23 21.15
C GLN A 82 11.41 -11.70 22.45
N GLU A 83 10.37 -12.55 22.35
CA GLU A 83 9.74 -13.23 23.49
C GLU A 83 10.61 -14.38 24.00
N ASP A 84 11.20 -15.16 23.07
CA ASP A 84 12.05 -16.29 23.34
C ASP A 84 13.39 -16.15 22.59
N GLY A 85 14.51 -16.42 23.28
CA GLY A 85 15.81 -16.42 22.66
C GLY A 85 16.84 -15.60 23.44
N PRO A 86 18.06 -15.45 22.90
CA PRO A 86 19.18 -14.81 23.63
C PRO A 86 18.97 -13.31 23.85
N LEU A 87 17.99 -12.70 23.16
CA LEU A 87 17.71 -11.27 23.21
C LEU A 87 16.34 -10.96 23.84
N THR A 88 15.80 -11.93 24.59
CA THR A 88 14.50 -11.79 25.29
C THR A 88 14.50 -10.58 26.21
N GLY A 89 13.44 -9.77 26.11
CA GLY A 89 13.25 -8.56 26.92
C GLY A 89 14.12 -7.38 26.51
N GLN A 90 14.85 -7.47 25.40
CA GLN A 90 15.66 -6.36 24.87
C GLN A 90 14.97 -5.75 23.65
N ASP A 91 14.87 -4.42 23.62
CA ASP A 91 14.54 -3.67 22.40
C ASP A 91 15.82 -3.49 21.59
N ILE A 92 15.86 -4.14 20.42
CA ILE A 92 16.97 -4.05 19.51
C ILE A 92 16.54 -3.13 18.37
N ALA A 93 17.24 -2.02 18.23
CA ALA A 93 17.01 -1.11 17.10
C ALA A 93 18.24 -1.13 16.17
N TYR A 94 18.02 -1.36 14.89
CA TYR A 94 19.05 -1.28 13.87
C TYR A 94 18.56 -0.57 12.61
N ASN A 95 19.51 -0.07 11.84
CA ASN A 95 19.22 0.53 10.54
C ASN A 95 19.55 -0.49 9.44
N PRO A 96 18.55 -1.17 8.85
CA PRO A 96 18.79 -2.11 7.79
C PRO A 96 19.34 -1.39 6.55
N ARG A 97 20.38 -1.95 5.95
CA ARG A 97 20.93 -1.44 4.69
C ARG A 97 20.73 -2.49 3.60
N PRO A 98 20.30 -2.07 2.39
CA PRO A 98 20.24 -2.96 1.25
C PRO A 98 21.62 -3.54 0.94
N ALA A 99 21.64 -4.75 0.37
CA ALA A 99 22.88 -5.40 -0.05
C ALA A 99 23.62 -4.65 -1.17
N VAL A 100 22.87 -3.88 -1.97
CA VAL A 100 23.42 -3.03 -3.04
C VAL A 100 23.45 -1.60 -2.55
N ASP A 101 24.64 -1.08 -2.26
CA ASP A 101 24.86 0.30 -1.83
C ASP A 101 25.89 0.95 -2.75
N THR A 102 25.41 1.70 -3.74
CA THR A 102 26.20 2.38 -4.78
C THR A 102 25.94 3.89 -4.75
N ASP A 103 26.80 4.67 -5.39
CA ASP A 103 26.56 6.11 -5.54
C ASP A 103 25.23 6.39 -6.27
N LEU A 104 24.90 5.55 -7.26
CA LEU A 104 23.62 5.65 -7.96
C LEU A 104 22.45 5.37 -7.04
N SER A 105 22.49 4.29 -6.24
CA SER A 105 21.39 3.96 -5.31
C SER A 105 21.17 5.06 -4.26
N ARG A 106 22.23 5.74 -3.86
CA ARG A 106 22.17 6.88 -2.93
C ARG A 106 21.69 8.18 -3.59
N SER A 107 21.96 8.37 -4.87
CA SER A 107 21.58 9.59 -5.62
C SER A 107 20.13 9.56 -6.11
N VAL A 108 19.55 8.39 -6.36
CA VAL A 108 18.14 8.20 -6.74
C VAL A 108 17.29 8.15 -5.46
N GLY A 109 17.10 9.32 -4.86
CA GLY A 109 16.64 9.46 -3.48
C GLY A 109 15.13 9.35 -3.22
N SER A 110 14.29 9.02 -4.22
CA SER A 110 12.86 8.87 -3.99
C SER A 110 12.56 7.66 -3.08
N HIS A 111 11.65 7.84 -2.12
CA HIS A 111 11.23 6.83 -1.14
C HIS A 111 12.40 6.15 -0.40
N GLY A 112 13.43 6.92 -0.04
CA GLY A 112 14.61 6.38 0.65
C GLY A 112 15.42 5.39 -0.18
N GLY A 113 15.37 5.48 -1.51
CA GLY A 113 16.03 4.56 -2.45
C GLY A 113 15.16 3.36 -2.87
N GLY A 114 13.93 3.24 -2.35
CA GLY A 114 13.03 2.12 -2.67
C GLY A 114 12.76 1.96 -4.17
N ASP A 115 12.62 3.06 -4.89
CA ASP A 115 12.39 3.03 -6.35
C ASP A 115 13.59 2.43 -7.09
N PHE A 116 14.82 2.78 -6.67
CA PHE A 116 16.03 2.18 -7.23
C PHE A 116 16.08 0.67 -6.99
N TYR A 117 15.86 0.22 -5.75
CA TYR A 117 15.96 -1.21 -5.41
C TYR A 117 14.90 -2.04 -6.10
N THR A 118 13.68 -1.53 -6.21
CA THR A 118 12.60 -2.20 -6.95
C THR A 118 13.00 -2.45 -8.40
N MET A 119 13.54 -1.45 -9.08
CA MET A 119 13.97 -1.58 -10.47
C MET A 119 15.23 -2.43 -10.60
N HIS A 120 16.20 -2.28 -9.69
CA HIS A 120 17.43 -3.05 -9.70
C HIS A 120 17.14 -4.56 -9.62
N TYR A 121 16.40 -5.01 -8.61
CA TYR A 121 16.09 -6.43 -8.45
C TYR A 121 15.16 -6.98 -9.55
N PHE A 122 14.26 -6.16 -10.08
CA PHE A 122 13.46 -6.53 -11.25
C PHE A 122 14.34 -6.78 -12.49
N LEU A 123 15.31 -5.90 -12.76
CA LEU A 123 16.26 -6.09 -13.87
C LEU A 123 17.18 -7.30 -13.64
N GLU A 124 17.65 -7.51 -12.43
CA GLU A 124 18.43 -8.72 -12.07
C GLU A 124 17.63 -10.00 -12.38
N LYS A 125 16.31 -10.00 -12.10
CA LYS A 125 15.43 -11.12 -12.46
C LYS A 125 15.30 -11.32 -13.96
N LEU A 126 15.09 -10.25 -14.72
CA LEU A 126 14.97 -10.32 -16.18
C LEU A 126 16.26 -10.80 -16.85
N LEU A 127 17.40 -10.49 -16.26
CA LEU A 127 18.73 -10.85 -16.77
C LEU A 127 19.24 -12.18 -16.21
N ASP A 128 18.42 -12.90 -15.45
CA ASP A 128 18.76 -14.18 -14.80
C ASP A 128 20.05 -14.10 -13.95
N ARG A 129 20.16 -13.02 -13.16
CA ARG A 129 21.30 -12.77 -12.27
C ARG A 129 20.95 -13.13 -10.83
N PRO A 130 21.97 -13.36 -9.96
CA PRO A 130 21.74 -13.78 -8.56
C PRO A 130 20.83 -12.87 -7.75
N GLY A 131 20.87 -11.54 -7.95
CA GLY A 131 20.00 -10.58 -7.29
C GLY A 131 18.52 -10.76 -7.63
N GLY A 132 18.20 -11.43 -8.73
CA GLY A 132 16.82 -11.72 -9.11
C GLY A 132 16.07 -12.65 -8.15
N ALA A 133 16.77 -13.37 -7.26
CA ALA A 133 16.17 -14.19 -6.21
C ALA A 133 15.45 -13.34 -5.14
N GLU A 134 15.86 -12.09 -4.97
CA GLU A 134 15.29 -11.15 -4.00
C GLU A 134 13.99 -10.48 -4.50
N THR A 135 13.63 -10.66 -5.78
CA THR A 135 12.42 -10.05 -6.32
C THR A 135 11.21 -10.97 -6.24
N ILE A 136 10.03 -10.36 -6.09
CA ILE A 136 8.76 -11.09 -6.11
C ILE A 136 8.42 -11.55 -7.53
N ASP A 137 7.67 -12.66 -7.64
CA ASP A 137 7.09 -13.10 -8.90
C ASP A 137 5.75 -12.39 -9.18
N VAL A 138 5.21 -12.61 -10.39
CA VAL A 138 3.94 -11.99 -10.80
C VAL A 138 2.77 -12.39 -9.90
N TYR A 139 2.75 -13.60 -9.38
CA TYR A 139 1.65 -14.06 -8.51
C TYR A 139 1.76 -13.45 -7.10
N GLN A 140 2.97 -13.28 -6.58
CA GLN A 140 3.19 -12.55 -5.34
C GLN A 140 2.79 -11.07 -5.48
N ALA A 141 3.11 -10.45 -6.62
CA ALA A 141 2.68 -9.08 -6.91
C ALA A 141 1.15 -8.96 -6.98
N LEU A 142 0.47 -9.94 -7.60
CA LEU A 142 -0.99 -10.00 -7.63
C LEU A 142 -1.59 -10.23 -6.24
N ASP A 143 -1.01 -11.09 -5.42
CA ASP A 143 -1.44 -11.29 -4.02
C ASP A 143 -1.33 -9.98 -3.19
N MET A 144 -0.40 -9.10 -3.53
CA MET A 144 -0.26 -7.78 -2.89
C MET A 144 -1.25 -6.73 -3.43
N ALA A 145 -1.59 -6.79 -4.71
CA ALA A 145 -2.44 -5.79 -5.38
C ALA A 145 -3.94 -6.08 -5.26
N LEU A 146 -4.35 -7.34 -5.43
CA LEU A 146 -5.76 -7.74 -5.45
C LEU A 146 -6.53 -7.36 -4.18
N PRO A 147 -5.97 -7.45 -2.95
CA PRO A 147 -6.70 -7.03 -1.76
C PRO A 147 -7.15 -5.58 -1.78
N GLY A 148 -6.41 -4.67 -2.41
CA GLY A 148 -6.82 -3.27 -2.58
C GLY A 148 -8.08 -3.15 -3.44
N ILE A 149 -8.10 -3.83 -4.57
CA ILE A 149 -9.23 -3.83 -5.51
C ILE A 149 -10.47 -4.49 -4.87
N LEU A 150 -10.28 -5.66 -4.28
CA LEU A 150 -11.38 -6.41 -3.65
C LEU A 150 -11.86 -5.76 -2.34
N GLY A 151 -10.97 -5.10 -1.61
CA GLY A 151 -11.34 -4.29 -0.46
C GLY A 151 -12.22 -3.12 -0.86
N TYR A 152 -11.97 -2.51 -2.02
CA TYR A 152 -12.86 -1.48 -2.54
C TYR A 152 -14.20 -2.07 -3.02
N LYS A 153 -14.21 -3.23 -3.67
CA LYS A 153 -15.45 -3.96 -3.94
C LYS A 153 -16.23 -4.28 -2.65
N SER A 154 -15.54 -4.64 -1.56
CA SER A 154 -16.14 -4.84 -0.24
C SER A 154 -16.84 -3.59 0.27
N ILE A 155 -16.18 -2.44 0.21
CA ILE A 155 -16.74 -1.14 0.59
C ILE A 155 -18.02 -0.84 -0.19
N LEU A 156 -18.00 -0.99 -1.50
CA LEU A 156 -19.14 -0.74 -2.38
C LEU A 156 -20.31 -1.72 -2.14
N ASN A 157 -20.06 -2.85 -1.49
CA ASN A 157 -21.05 -3.87 -1.16
C ASN A 157 -21.35 -3.94 0.35
N GLY A 158 -21.33 -2.81 1.05
CA GLY A 158 -21.70 -2.71 2.45
C GLY A 158 -20.71 -3.40 3.40
N ASN A 159 -19.44 -3.36 3.06
CA ASN A 159 -18.34 -3.95 3.84
C ASN A 159 -18.43 -5.49 3.96
N THR A 160 -19.01 -6.15 2.99
CA THR A 160 -19.05 -7.61 2.96
C THR A 160 -17.67 -8.19 2.62
N PRO A 161 -17.30 -9.35 3.21
CA PRO A 161 -16.03 -10.01 2.87
C PRO A 161 -15.97 -10.45 1.41
N PHE A 162 -14.81 -10.28 0.79
CA PHE A 162 -14.50 -10.81 -0.54
C PHE A 162 -13.36 -11.82 -0.45
N GLU A 163 -13.51 -12.95 -1.14
CA GLU A 163 -12.45 -13.94 -1.31
C GLU A 163 -11.39 -13.41 -2.28
N VAL A 164 -10.12 -13.60 -1.94
CA VAL A 164 -8.99 -13.23 -2.80
C VAL A 164 -8.64 -14.43 -3.68
N PRO A 165 -8.82 -14.37 -5.01
CA PRO A 165 -8.58 -15.49 -5.90
C PRO A 165 -7.11 -15.88 -5.93
N ASP A 166 -6.82 -17.19 -5.98
CA ASP A 166 -5.47 -17.68 -6.28
C ASP A 166 -5.26 -17.77 -7.79
N LEU A 167 -4.67 -16.74 -8.36
CA LEU A 167 -4.42 -16.67 -9.80
C LEU A 167 -3.29 -17.60 -10.29
N ARG A 168 -2.66 -18.39 -9.40
CA ARG A 168 -1.80 -19.51 -9.82
C ARG A 168 -2.60 -20.62 -10.46
N ASN A 169 -3.87 -20.76 -10.08
CA ASN A 169 -4.80 -21.72 -10.67
C ASN A 169 -5.34 -21.20 -12.01
N ALA A 170 -5.12 -21.97 -13.09
CA ALA A 170 -5.53 -21.60 -14.44
C ALA A 170 -7.06 -21.43 -14.59
N ALA A 171 -7.85 -22.30 -13.95
CA ALA A 171 -9.31 -22.19 -14.00
C ALA A 171 -9.83 -20.93 -13.29
N VAL A 172 -9.18 -20.55 -12.18
CA VAL A 172 -9.49 -19.30 -11.48
C VAL A 172 -9.13 -18.10 -12.34
N ARG A 173 -7.95 -18.08 -12.99
CA ARG A 173 -7.59 -17.00 -13.92
C ARG A 173 -8.58 -16.84 -15.05
N GLU A 174 -9.06 -17.95 -15.60
CA GLU A 174 -10.03 -17.93 -16.71
C GLU A 174 -11.34 -17.26 -16.33
N ALA A 175 -11.81 -17.44 -15.10
CA ALA A 175 -13.02 -16.79 -14.59
C ALA A 175 -12.90 -15.23 -14.55
N TYR A 176 -11.67 -14.70 -14.46
CA TYR A 176 -11.42 -13.25 -14.45
C TYR A 176 -10.96 -12.69 -15.80
N ARG A 177 -10.87 -13.50 -16.86
CA ARG A 177 -10.35 -13.07 -18.18
C ARG A 177 -11.08 -11.85 -18.75
N ASN A 178 -12.38 -11.77 -18.53
CA ASN A 178 -13.23 -10.70 -19.04
C ASN A 178 -13.71 -9.74 -17.94
N ASP A 179 -13.04 -9.72 -16.80
CA ASP A 179 -13.34 -8.74 -15.74
C ASP A 179 -12.85 -7.36 -16.19
N THR A 180 -13.80 -6.42 -16.35
CA THR A 180 -13.55 -5.04 -16.79
C THR A 180 -13.66 -4.02 -15.66
N TRP A 181 -13.80 -4.46 -14.42
CA TRP A 181 -13.87 -3.56 -13.27
C TRP A 181 -12.61 -2.68 -13.15
N CYS A 182 -12.77 -1.41 -13.46
CA CYS A 182 -11.66 -0.43 -13.36
C CYS A 182 -12.20 1.00 -13.24
N THR A 183 -11.28 1.96 -13.08
CA THR A 183 -11.59 3.39 -12.99
C THR A 183 -11.64 4.11 -14.35
N ASN A 184 -11.35 3.39 -15.46
CA ASN A 184 -11.37 3.97 -16.80
C ASN A 184 -12.76 3.78 -17.44
N PRO A 185 -13.55 4.86 -17.65
CA PRO A 185 -14.88 4.77 -18.23
C PRO A 185 -14.92 4.15 -19.63
N ALA A 186 -13.86 4.33 -20.42
CA ALA A 186 -13.81 3.80 -21.79
C ALA A 186 -13.69 2.27 -21.83
N ILE A 187 -13.22 1.64 -20.74
CA ILE A 187 -13.02 0.19 -20.65
C ILE A 187 -14.08 -0.46 -19.76
N ALA A 188 -14.40 0.18 -18.64
CA ALA A 188 -15.24 -0.40 -17.59
C ALA A 188 -16.71 -0.57 -17.98
N GLY A 189 -17.27 0.30 -18.81
CA GLY A 189 -18.70 0.28 -19.12
C GLY A 189 -19.55 0.34 -17.84
N SER A 190 -20.41 -0.66 -17.65
CA SER A 190 -21.23 -0.79 -16.43
C SER A 190 -20.44 -1.21 -15.18
N SER A 191 -19.18 -1.62 -15.33
CA SER A 191 -18.30 -2.05 -14.24
C SER A 191 -17.35 -0.94 -13.79
N LEU A 192 -17.71 0.33 -14.04
CA LEU A 192 -16.91 1.49 -13.60
C LEU A 192 -16.89 1.60 -12.08
N PHE A 193 -15.70 1.63 -11.51
CA PHE A 193 -15.55 1.97 -10.10
C PHE A 193 -15.87 3.44 -9.86
N PRO A 194 -16.80 3.77 -8.94
CA PRO A 194 -16.98 5.13 -8.48
C PRO A 194 -15.74 5.62 -7.71
N ARG A 195 -15.61 6.93 -7.55
CA ARG A 195 -14.47 7.54 -6.83
C ARG A 195 -14.50 7.25 -5.32
N CYS A 196 -15.68 7.01 -4.76
CA CYS A 196 -15.92 6.64 -3.36
C CYS A 196 -17.28 5.97 -3.22
N SER A 197 -17.58 5.41 -2.05
CA SER A 197 -18.82 4.68 -1.77
C SER A 197 -20.02 5.57 -1.41
N PHE A 198 -19.84 6.88 -1.36
CA PHE A 198 -20.85 7.86 -0.98
C PHE A 198 -20.97 8.96 -2.03
N GLU A 199 -22.01 9.78 -1.93
CA GLU A 199 -22.23 10.89 -2.84
C GLU A 199 -21.08 11.89 -2.80
N THR A 200 -20.55 12.23 -3.98
CA THR A 200 -19.48 13.21 -4.14
C THR A 200 -20.04 14.53 -4.63
N LYS A 201 -19.45 15.63 -4.17
CA LYS A 201 -19.71 16.96 -4.73
C LYS A 201 -18.73 17.23 -5.87
N GLU A 202 -19.20 17.89 -6.88
CA GLU A 202 -18.33 18.46 -7.91
C GLU A 202 -17.51 19.61 -7.30
N ILE A 203 -16.21 19.59 -7.57
CA ILE A 203 -15.30 20.63 -7.07
C ILE A 203 -15.18 21.69 -8.14
N PRO A 204 -15.56 22.96 -7.86
CA PRO A 204 -15.44 24.05 -8.80
C PRO A 204 -13.96 24.31 -9.19
N ASP A 205 -13.73 24.74 -10.42
CA ASP A 205 -12.39 25.09 -10.93
C ASP A 205 -11.68 26.13 -10.05
N SER A 206 -12.43 27.06 -9.46
CA SER A 206 -11.89 28.06 -8.53
C SER A 206 -11.15 27.47 -7.33
N VAL A 207 -11.54 26.27 -6.86
CA VAL A 207 -10.85 25.57 -5.78
C VAL A 207 -9.49 25.08 -6.27
N TYR A 208 -9.42 24.49 -7.47
CA TYR A 208 -8.16 24.04 -8.05
C TYR A 208 -7.19 25.20 -8.32
N GLU A 209 -7.70 26.34 -8.77
CA GLU A 209 -6.93 27.56 -8.97
C GLU A 209 -6.39 28.11 -7.66
N GLN A 210 -7.18 28.08 -6.58
CA GLN A 210 -6.75 28.50 -5.26
C GLN A 210 -5.64 27.58 -4.74
N VAL A 211 -5.84 26.26 -4.78
CA VAL A 211 -4.84 25.28 -4.32
C VAL A 211 -3.53 25.43 -5.10
N ARG A 212 -3.60 25.68 -6.41
CA ARG A 212 -2.41 25.94 -7.23
C ARG A 212 -1.67 27.19 -6.77
N ARG A 213 -2.36 28.30 -6.55
CA ARG A 213 -1.74 29.56 -6.05
C ARG A 213 -1.08 29.35 -4.69
N GLU A 214 -1.73 28.63 -3.78
CA GLU A 214 -1.18 28.32 -2.46
C GLU A 214 0.07 27.44 -2.56
N TRP A 215 0.09 26.49 -3.49
CA TRP A 215 1.24 25.65 -3.73
C TRP A 215 2.43 26.45 -4.33
N GLU A 216 2.16 27.27 -5.36
CA GLU A 216 3.17 28.15 -5.98
C GLU A 216 3.80 29.12 -4.98
N ALA A 217 3.00 29.71 -4.10
CA ALA A 217 3.50 30.61 -3.05
C ALA A 217 4.45 29.90 -2.06
N LYS A 218 4.17 28.63 -1.74
CA LYS A 218 5.04 27.82 -0.87
C LYS A 218 6.37 27.40 -1.51
N GLN A 219 6.45 27.35 -2.84
CA GLN A 219 7.70 27.03 -3.54
C GLN A 219 8.64 28.23 -3.63
N GLN A 220 8.12 29.45 -3.42
CA GLN A 220 8.88 30.70 -3.48
C GLN A 220 9.36 31.19 -2.09
N SER A 221 8.92 30.55 -1.04
CA SER A 221 9.29 30.83 0.36
C SER A 221 10.37 29.86 0.86
#